data_69b08c49f3a93b22916ba9e43eaa5908
#
_entry.id   69b08c49f3a93b22916ba9e43eaa5908
#
_cell.length_a   1.000
_cell.length_b   1.000
_cell.length_c   1.000
_cell.angle_alpha   90.00
_cell.angle_beta   90.00
_cell.angle_gamma   90.00
#
_symmetry.space_group_name_H-M   'P 1'
#
loop_
_entity.id
_entity.type
_entity.pdbx_description
1 polymer ?
#
loop_
_entity_poly.entity_id
_entity_poly.type
_entity_poly.pdbx_seq_one_letter_code
_entity_poly.pdbx_strand_id
1 'polypeptide(L)'
;MKRIYLMIIVVLLTSVSVSAKGKKQLVILHTNDTHSTVMPLNENLDNKDLAGRGGFLRRVNMVKEQRQQHPNLLLIDSGDFSQGSGYYTLFKGEVEVGLMNEMGYDAATIGNHEFDFGLDNMAKLFRMANFPIVCSNYDCTGTVLEGLVKPYITIKRDGVKIGFFALAPQMKGLVFDGNCEGIVYLDPAETAQKYIDILRNQEKCDIVICISHLGWGIEYDDAKFIGLTEGCDLVLGGHTHTYMPVMEYTPDKNGKQIPVDQNGKHGVFVGKIVLDLAK
;
A
#
# COMPACT_ATOMS: atom_id res chain seq x y z
N MET A 1 9.35 37.15 -77.18
CA MET A 1 8.54 36.56 -76.12
C MET A 1 9.40 35.66 -75.22
N LYS A 2 9.74 36.20 -74.05
CA LYS A 2 10.57 35.46 -73.07
C LYS A 2 9.65 34.58 -72.18
N ARG A 3 9.82 33.26 -72.21
CA ARG A 3 9.09 32.32 -71.33
C ARG A 3 9.80 32.27 -69.99
N ILE A 4 9.09 32.69 -68.89
CA ILE A 4 9.54 32.60 -67.55
C ILE A 4 9.06 31.22 -67.03
N TYR A 5 9.99 30.33 -66.68
CA TYR A 5 9.67 29.08 -65.98
C TYR A 5 9.66 29.32 -64.45
N LEU A 6 8.50 29.23 -63.85
CA LEU A 6 8.34 29.31 -62.40
C LEU A 6 8.67 27.91 -61.81
N MET A 7 9.80 27.83 -61.13
CA MET A 7 10.22 26.60 -60.43
C MET A 7 9.60 26.65 -59.02
N ILE A 8 8.58 25.78 -58.80
CA ILE A 8 7.97 25.62 -57.49
C ILE A 8 8.83 24.63 -56.69
N ILE A 9 9.57 25.14 -55.69
CA ILE A 9 10.28 24.31 -54.71
C ILE A 9 9.28 23.92 -53.65
N VAL A 10 8.84 22.66 -53.66
CA VAL A 10 8.05 22.06 -52.54
C VAL A 10 9.03 21.65 -51.46
N VAL A 11 9.09 22.43 -50.39
CA VAL A 11 9.82 22.04 -49.18
C VAL A 11 8.92 21.12 -48.38
N LEU A 12 9.20 19.81 -48.43
CA LEU A 12 8.59 18.82 -47.53
C LEU A 12 9.20 19.04 -46.13
N LEU A 13 8.47 19.72 -45.28
CA LEU A 13 8.74 19.73 -43.85
C LEU A 13 8.33 18.40 -43.25
N THR A 14 9.27 17.45 -43.19
CA THR A 14 9.10 16.25 -42.33
C THR A 14 9.28 16.71 -40.90
N SER A 15 8.15 16.86 -40.21
CA SER A 15 8.14 17.01 -38.73
C SER A 15 8.59 15.71 -38.11
N VAL A 16 9.88 15.62 -37.78
CA VAL A 16 10.38 14.57 -36.91
C VAL A 16 9.87 14.89 -35.49
N SER A 17 8.77 14.26 -35.11
CA SER A 17 8.33 14.28 -33.73
C SER A 17 9.36 13.50 -32.91
N VAL A 18 10.34 14.22 -32.35
CA VAL A 18 11.19 13.68 -31.29
C VAL A 18 10.28 13.54 -30.07
N SER A 19 9.68 12.36 -29.92
CA SER A 19 9.05 11.97 -28.65
C SER A 19 10.18 11.94 -27.61
N ALA A 20 10.28 12.97 -26.79
CA ALA A 20 11.11 12.93 -25.61
C ALA A 20 10.60 11.72 -24.80
N LYS A 21 11.39 10.64 -24.71
CA LYS A 21 11.10 9.53 -23.83
C LYS A 21 11.09 10.10 -22.41
N GLY A 22 9.89 10.43 -21.91
CA GLY A 22 9.71 10.84 -20.53
C GLY A 22 10.31 9.77 -19.60
N LYS A 23 10.92 10.21 -18.51
CA LYS A 23 11.36 9.27 -17.45
C LYS A 23 10.18 8.38 -17.11
N LYS A 24 10.39 7.07 -17.10
CA LYS A 24 9.37 6.15 -16.61
C LYS A 24 9.16 6.39 -15.12
N GLN A 25 7.93 6.55 -14.71
CA GLN A 25 7.56 6.76 -13.32
C GLN A 25 6.62 5.65 -12.87
N LEU A 26 6.85 5.13 -11.67
CA LEU A 26 5.92 4.28 -10.96
C LEU A 26 5.18 5.13 -9.93
N VAL A 27 3.87 5.15 -10.00
CA VAL A 27 3.02 5.82 -9.02
C VAL A 27 2.45 4.77 -8.08
N ILE A 28 2.59 5.00 -6.78
CA ILE A 28 1.97 4.18 -5.73
C ILE A 28 0.98 5.07 -4.99
N LEU A 29 -0.27 4.66 -4.91
CA LEU A 29 -1.24 5.20 -3.98
C LEU A 29 -1.27 4.30 -2.75
N HIS A 30 -1.30 4.92 -1.58
CA HIS A 30 -1.23 4.23 -0.30
C HIS A 30 -2.34 4.69 0.64
N THR A 31 -3.06 3.71 1.22
CA THR A 31 -4.03 3.92 2.30
C THR A 31 -3.63 3.06 3.50
N ASN A 32 -4.05 3.48 4.68
CA ASN A 32 -3.93 2.77 5.94
C ASN A 32 -5.06 3.19 6.87
N ASP A 33 -5.41 2.35 7.83
CA ASP A 33 -6.36 2.68 8.92
C ASP A 33 -7.65 3.33 8.39
N THR A 34 -8.21 2.76 7.33
CA THR A 34 -9.44 3.33 6.74
C THR A 34 -10.66 3.11 7.62
N HIS A 35 -10.60 2.18 8.57
CA HIS A 35 -11.55 1.94 9.64
C HIS A 35 -13.00 2.03 9.15
N SER A 36 -13.32 1.21 8.15
CA SER A 36 -14.69 1.10 7.62
C SER A 36 -15.34 2.46 7.29
N THR A 37 -14.55 3.49 6.97
CA THR A 37 -15.10 4.82 6.64
C THR A 37 -15.69 4.81 5.24
N VAL A 38 -16.89 4.20 5.12
CA VAL A 38 -17.69 4.10 3.89
C VAL A 38 -18.31 5.44 3.57
N MET A 39 -18.95 6.05 4.58
CA MET A 39 -19.53 7.41 4.46
C MET A 39 -18.47 8.46 4.81
N PRO A 40 -18.60 9.70 4.30
CA PRO A 40 -17.81 10.80 4.78
C PRO A 40 -17.92 10.97 6.30
N LEU A 41 -16.88 11.51 6.93
CA LEU A 41 -16.93 11.89 8.33
C LEU A 41 -18.01 12.92 8.58
N ASN A 42 -18.54 12.95 9.82
CA ASN A 42 -19.61 13.87 10.20
C ASN A 42 -19.18 15.34 9.95
N GLU A 43 -20.06 16.12 9.32
CA GLU A 43 -19.83 17.55 9.05
C GLU A 43 -19.76 18.40 10.32
N ASN A 44 -20.30 17.89 11.44
CA ASN A 44 -20.31 18.56 12.73
C ASN A 44 -19.16 18.16 13.67
N LEU A 45 -18.11 17.50 13.15
CA LEU A 45 -16.92 17.23 13.95
C LEU A 45 -16.29 18.55 14.46
N ASP A 46 -15.75 18.51 15.68
CA ASP A 46 -15.03 19.65 16.25
C ASP A 46 -13.77 19.99 15.44
N ASN A 47 -13.07 18.98 14.95
CA ASN A 47 -11.97 19.16 14.01
C ASN A 47 -12.52 19.51 12.62
N LYS A 48 -12.53 20.80 12.30
CA LYS A 48 -13.04 21.31 11.01
C LYS A 48 -12.22 20.91 9.81
N ASP A 49 -10.94 20.55 10.01
CA ASP A 49 -10.08 20.06 8.93
C ASP A 49 -10.44 18.64 8.47
N LEU A 50 -11.14 17.88 9.30
CA LEU A 50 -11.59 16.53 8.99
C LEU A 50 -13.09 16.46 8.71
N ALA A 51 -13.88 17.43 9.20
CA ALA A 51 -15.33 17.43 9.09
C ALA A 51 -15.81 17.29 7.64
N GLY A 52 -16.71 16.35 7.39
CA GLY A 52 -17.27 16.08 6.08
C GLY A 52 -16.30 15.47 5.06
N ARG A 53 -15.05 15.15 5.45
CA ARG A 53 -14.05 14.57 4.54
C ARG A 53 -14.08 13.04 4.53
N GLY A 54 -13.26 12.45 3.66
CA GLY A 54 -13.18 11.00 3.48
C GLY A 54 -14.38 10.43 2.74
N GLY A 55 -14.68 9.17 3.00
CA GLY A 55 -15.74 8.41 2.37
C GLY A 55 -15.31 7.70 1.09
N PHE A 56 -15.90 6.52 0.89
CA PHE A 56 -15.53 5.61 -0.18
C PHE A 56 -15.68 6.23 -1.58
N LEU A 57 -16.80 6.87 -1.88
CA LEU A 57 -17.05 7.41 -3.23
C LEU A 57 -16.02 8.44 -3.67
N ARG A 58 -15.54 9.27 -2.73
CA ARG A 58 -14.48 10.24 -3.04
C ARG A 58 -13.15 9.54 -3.32
N ARG A 59 -12.80 8.50 -2.52
CA ARG A 59 -11.61 7.69 -2.77
C ARG A 59 -11.68 6.98 -4.13
N VAL A 60 -12.80 6.35 -4.46
CA VAL A 60 -13.02 5.72 -5.78
C VAL A 60 -12.79 6.69 -6.92
N ASN A 61 -13.41 7.88 -6.85
CA ASN A 61 -13.27 8.87 -7.91
C ASN A 61 -11.82 9.33 -8.05
N MET A 62 -11.16 9.63 -6.94
CA MET A 62 -9.75 10.02 -6.93
C MET A 62 -8.86 8.92 -7.54
N VAL A 63 -9.06 7.65 -7.15
CA VAL A 63 -8.29 6.52 -7.72
C VAL A 63 -8.55 6.39 -9.22
N LYS A 64 -9.81 6.52 -9.68
CA LYS A 64 -10.14 6.50 -11.11
C LYS A 64 -9.44 7.61 -11.89
N GLU A 65 -9.43 8.83 -11.38
CA GLU A 65 -8.71 9.97 -11.97
C GLU A 65 -7.21 9.71 -12.04
N GLN A 66 -6.63 9.19 -10.96
CA GLN A 66 -5.20 8.85 -10.94
C GLN A 66 -4.86 7.73 -11.91
N ARG A 67 -5.72 6.70 -12.08
CA ARG A 67 -5.51 5.63 -13.06
C ARG A 67 -5.61 6.12 -14.50
N GLN A 68 -6.41 7.16 -14.80
CA GLN A 68 -6.43 7.78 -16.12
C GLN A 68 -5.10 8.46 -16.46
N GLN A 69 -4.47 9.10 -15.47
CA GLN A 69 -3.18 9.77 -15.63
C GLN A 69 -2.00 8.79 -15.56
N HIS A 70 -2.12 7.75 -14.75
CA HIS A 70 -1.10 6.75 -14.45
C HIS A 70 -1.70 5.34 -14.54
N PRO A 71 -1.88 4.78 -15.76
CA PRO A 71 -2.58 3.49 -15.96
C PRO A 71 -1.95 2.31 -15.20
N ASN A 72 -0.64 2.39 -14.92
CA ASN A 72 0.13 1.35 -14.25
C ASN A 72 0.35 1.63 -12.76
N LEU A 73 -0.40 2.56 -12.14
CA LEU A 73 -0.27 2.83 -10.72
C LEU A 73 -0.57 1.58 -9.88
N LEU A 74 0.04 1.51 -8.72
CA LEU A 74 -0.26 0.54 -7.67
C LEU A 74 -1.11 1.19 -6.59
N LEU A 75 -2.08 0.46 -6.06
CA LEU A 75 -2.91 0.85 -4.93
C LEU A 75 -2.71 -0.16 -3.80
N ILE A 76 -2.14 0.28 -2.69
CA ILE A 76 -1.71 -0.57 -1.57
C ILE A 76 -2.41 -0.13 -0.29
N ASP A 77 -2.80 -1.09 0.57
CA ASP A 77 -3.36 -0.81 1.89
C ASP A 77 -2.48 -1.40 3.00
N SER A 78 -2.23 -0.61 4.03
CA SER A 78 -1.38 -1.01 5.17
C SER A 78 -2.18 -1.49 6.38
N GLY A 79 -3.36 -2.08 6.16
CA GLY A 79 -4.15 -2.72 7.22
C GLY A 79 -5.10 -1.77 7.97
N ASP A 80 -5.87 -2.35 8.88
CA ASP A 80 -6.96 -1.70 9.60
C ASP A 80 -7.98 -1.05 8.64
N PHE A 81 -8.34 -1.78 7.56
CA PHE A 81 -9.49 -1.40 6.75
C PHE A 81 -10.82 -1.74 7.45
N SER A 82 -10.77 -2.63 8.42
CA SER A 82 -11.86 -3.08 9.29
C SER A 82 -12.11 -2.13 10.45
N GLN A 83 -13.25 -2.31 11.15
CA GLN A 83 -13.64 -1.64 12.40
C GLN A 83 -13.97 -0.14 12.23
N GLY A 84 -14.94 0.36 12.99
CA GLY A 84 -15.22 1.79 13.15
C GLY A 84 -16.58 2.25 12.62
N SER A 85 -17.37 1.43 11.92
CA SER A 85 -18.68 1.85 11.42
C SER A 85 -19.79 0.83 11.69
N GLY A 86 -21.05 1.26 11.53
CA GLY A 86 -22.19 0.37 11.55
C GLY A 86 -22.18 -0.67 10.42
N TYR A 87 -21.53 -0.36 9.28
CA TYR A 87 -21.33 -1.33 8.19
C TYR A 87 -20.49 -2.52 8.66
N TYR A 88 -19.37 -2.23 9.31
CA TYR A 88 -18.52 -3.28 9.85
C TYR A 88 -19.22 -4.12 10.93
N THR A 89 -19.96 -3.48 11.84
CA THR A 89 -20.72 -4.19 12.89
C THR A 89 -21.75 -5.15 12.29
N LEU A 90 -22.42 -4.77 11.21
CA LEU A 90 -23.49 -5.56 10.58
C LEU A 90 -22.94 -6.60 9.59
N PHE A 91 -21.93 -6.24 8.79
CA PHE A 91 -21.44 -7.03 7.66
C PHE A 91 -20.03 -7.60 7.88
N LYS A 92 -19.41 -7.34 9.03
CA LYS A 92 -18.15 -7.95 9.49
C LYS A 92 -16.99 -7.86 8.48
N GLY A 93 -16.93 -6.77 7.70
CA GLY A 93 -15.88 -6.50 6.73
C GLY A 93 -16.22 -6.83 5.28
N GLU A 94 -17.37 -7.44 5.00
CA GLU A 94 -17.75 -7.78 3.62
C GLU A 94 -17.93 -6.53 2.75
N VAL A 95 -18.47 -5.45 3.31
CA VAL A 95 -18.62 -4.18 2.61
C VAL A 95 -17.27 -3.59 2.28
N GLU A 96 -16.36 -3.56 3.24
CA GLU A 96 -15.01 -3.00 3.11
C GLU A 96 -14.23 -3.73 2.02
N VAL A 97 -14.16 -5.06 2.09
CA VAL A 97 -13.46 -5.87 1.07
C VAL A 97 -14.12 -5.75 -0.30
N GLY A 98 -15.46 -5.73 -0.36
CA GLY A 98 -16.18 -5.50 -1.62
C GLY A 98 -15.81 -4.16 -2.26
N LEU A 99 -15.73 -3.11 -1.46
CA LEU A 99 -15.35 -1.76 -1.89
C LEU A 99 -13.86 -1.70 -2.31
N MET A 100 -12.98 -2.39 -1.60
CA MET A 100 -11.55 -2.51 -1.97
C MET A 100 -11.40 -3.25 -3.31
N ASN A 101 -12.17 -4.29 -3.56
CA ASN A 101 -12.22 -4.97 -4.86
C ASN A 101 -12.61 -4.02 -5.99
N GLU A 102 -13.65 -3.20 -5.81
CA GLU A 102 -14.10 -2.20 -6.79
C GLU A 102 -13.05 -1.11 -7.05
N MET A 103 -12.27 -0.75 -6.03
CA MET A 103 -11.16 0.20 -6.18
C MET A 103 -9.95 -0.42 -6.90
N GLY A 104 -9.87 -1.75 -6.97
CA GLY A 104 -8.78 -2.47 -7.60
C GLY A 104 -7.46 -2.34 -6.83
N TYR A 105 -7.49 -2.65 -5.52
CA TYR A 105 -6.25 -2.76 -4.75
C TYR A 105 -5.35 -3.83 -5.34
N ASP A 106 -4.04 -3.58 -5.30
CA ASP A 106 -3.00 -4.51 -5.80
C ASP A 106 -2.45 -5.39 -4.66
N ALA A 107 -2.51 -4.95 -3.41
CA ALA A 107 -2.19 -5.71 -2.20
C ALA A 107 -2.69 -4.99 -0.95
N ALA A 108 -2.89 -5.76 0.13
CA ALA A 108 -3.11 -5.24 1.48
C ALA A 108 -2.37 -6.08 2.52
N THR A 109 -2.09 -5.49 3.70
CA THR A 109 -1.62 -6.24 4.86
C THR A 109 -2.72 -6.41 5.91
N ILE A 110 -2.37 -7.00 7.03
CA ILE A 110 -3.23 -7.26 8.18
C ILE A 110 -2.88 -6.24 9.27
N GLY A 111 -3.89 -5.52 9.77
CA GLY A 111 -3.79 -4.77 11.00
C GLY A 111 -4.38 -5.55 12.18
N ASN A 112 -4.51 -4.89 13.33
CA ASN A 112 -5.08 -5.55 14.50
C ASN A 112 -6.61 -5.68 14.45
N HIS A 113 -7.30 -4.81 13.75
CA HIS A 113 -8.76 -4.83 13.66
C HIS A 113 -9.32 -5.84 12.65
N GLU A 114 -8.49 -6.42 11.78
CA GLU A 114 -8.91 -7.55 10.96
C GLU A 114 -9.28 -8.76 11.82
N PHE A 115 -8.74 -8.85 13.05
CA PHE A 115 -9.01 -9.93 13.99
C PHE A 115 -10.33 -9.80 14.78
N ASP A 116 -11.03 -8.65 14.75
CA ASP A 116 -12.14 -8.35 15.65
C ASP A 116 -13.26 -9.42 15.66
N PHE A 117 -13.49 -10.09 14.55
CA PHE A 117 -14.46 -11.18 14.42
C PHE A 117 -13.80 -12.58 14.26
N GLY A 118 -12.51 -12.70 14.60
CA GLY A 118 -11.77 -13.97 14.62
C GLY A 118 -11.37 -14.48 13.23
N LEU A 119 -10.61 -15.60 13.26
CA LEU A 119 -9.93 -16.13 12.07
C LEU A 119 -10.89 -16.65 10.99
N ASP A 120 -12.03 -17.23 11.36
CA ASP A 120 -13.01 -17.72 10.37
C ASP A 120 -13.60 -16.58 9.54
N ASN A 121 -13.88 -15.44 10.18
CA ASN A 121 -14.32 -14.25 9.47
C ASN A 121 -13.22 -13.68 8.60
N MET A 122 -11.98 -13.59 9.10
CA MET A 122 -10.83 -13.19 8.28
C MET A 122 -10.66 -14.07 7.05
N ALA A 123 -10.74 -15.41 7.23
CA ALA A 123 -10.63 -16.36 6.12
C ALA A 123 -11.72 -16.15 5.06
N LYS A 124 -12.96 -15.85 5.50
CA LYS A 124 -14.05 -15.50 4.59
C LYS A 124 -13.72 -14.25 3.79
N LEU A 125 -13.29 -13.18 4.45
CA LEU A 125 -12.95 -11.91 3.82
C LEU A 125 -11.77 -12.05 2.85
N PHE A 126 -10.73 -12.79 3.24
CA PHE A 126 -9.54 -12.96 2.41
C PHE A 126 -9.82 -13.81 1.17
N ARG A 127 -10.79 -14.74 1.22
CA ARG A 127 -11.28 -15.45 0.03
C ARG A 127 -12.12 -14.56 -0.90
N MET A 128 -12.77 -13.53 -0.36
CA MET A 128 -13.54 -12.54 -1.15
C MET A 128 -12.63 -11.51 -1.82
N ALA A 129 -11.43 -11.27 -1.28
CA ALA A 129 -10.50 -10.27 -1.81
C ALA A 129 -9.98 -10.69 -3.19
N ASN A 130 -10.02 -9.77 -4.16
CA ASN A 130 -9.45 -9.94 -5.49
C ASN A 130 -7.97 -9.54 -5.55
N PHE A 131 -7.37 -9.27 -4.40
CA PHE A 131 -5.99 -8.87 -4.22
C PHE A 131 -5.35 -9.73 -3.12
N PRO A 132 -4.03 -9.94 -3.16
CA PRO A 132 -3.34 -10.72 -2.14
C PRO A 132 -3.31 -9.99 -0.80
N ILE A 133 -3.50 -10.76 0.27
CA ILE A 133 -3.21 -10.33 1.64
C ILE A 133 -1.79 -10.79 1.97
N VAL A 134 -0.94 -9.86 2.40
CA VAL A 134 0.47 -10.11 2.68
C VAL A 134 0.74 -9.89 4.16
N CYS A 135 1.35 -10.85 4.82
CA CYS A 135 1.91 -10.69 6.17
C CYS A 135 3.05 -11.68 6.33
N SER A 136 4.23 -11.18 6.63
CA SER A 136 5.45 -11.99 6.68
C SER A 136 5.72 -12.54 8.06
N ASN A 137 5.32 -11.79 9.11
CA ASN A 137 5.66 -12.10 10.50
C ASN A 137 4.52 -12.74 11.31
N TYR A 138 3.44 -13.17 10.61
CA TYR A 138 2.44 -14.08 11.19
C TYR A 138 2.55 -15.45 10.52
N ASP A 139 2.98 -16.46 11.27
CA ASP A 139 2.90 -17.85 10.80
C ASP A 139 1.47 -18.37 11.05
N CYS A 140 0.74 -18.55 9.97
CA CYS A 140 -0.65 -19.01 9.98
C CYS A 140 -0.77 -20.52 9.75
N THR A 141 0.34 -21.29 9.80
CA THR A 141 0.36 -22.74 9.57
C THR A 141 -0.56 -23.46 10.55
N GLY A 142 -1.40 -24.35 10.06
CA GLY A 142 -2.39 -25.10 10.85
C GLY A 142 -3.65 -24.29 11.21
N THR A 143 -3.78 -23.05 10.76
CA THR A 143 -5.01 -22.24 10.95
C THR A 143 -5.85 -22.19 9.68
N VAL A 144 -7.06 -21.65 9.78
CA VAL A 144 -7.95 -21.42 8.61
C VAL A 144 -7.41 -20.37 7.63
N LEU A 145 -6.36 -19.63 8.00
CA LEU A 145 -5.68 -18.64 7.17
C LEU A 145 -4.51 -19.23 6.37
N GLU A 146 -4.14 -20.49 6.62
CA GLU A 146 -3.05 -21.15 5.88
C GLU A 146 -3.29 -21.08 4.37
N GLY A 147 -2.29 -20.59 3.65
CA GLY A 147 -2.34 -20.40 2.19
C GLY A 147 -3.16 -19.20 1.70
N LEU A 148 -3.99 -18.56 2.55
CA LEU A 148 -4.69 -17.32 2.22
C LEU A 148 -3.79 -16.10 2.39
N VAL A 149 -2.97 -16.09 3.43
CA VAL A 149 -1.99 -15.03 3.70
C VAL A 149 -0.66 -15.39 3.03
N LYS A 150 -0.10 -14.45 2.29
CA LYS A 150 1.18 -14.62 1.59
C LYS A 150 2.30 -13.98 2.40
N PRO A 151 3.45 -14.65 2.57
CA PRO A 151 4.57 -14.05 3.29
C PRO A 151 5.24 -12.91 2.50
N TYR A 152 5.15 -12.95 1.18
CA TYR A 152 5.58 -11.91 0.26
C TYR A 152 4.91 -12.09 -1.10
N ILE A 153 4.96 -11.05 -1.93
CA ILE A 153 4.52 -11.09 -3.32
C ILE A 153 5.49 -10.30 -4.22
N THR A 154 5.41 -10.55 -5.52
CA THR A 154 6.09 -9.71 -6.52
C THR A 154 5.09 -9.22 -7.55
N ILE A 155 5.20 -7.94 -7.92
CA ILE A 155 4.38 -7.32 -8.96
C ILE A 155 5.32 -6.72 -10.02
N LYS A 156 5.01 -6.93 -11.29
CA LYS A 156 5.76 -6.32 -12.39
C LYS A 156 4.97 -5.17 -13.00
N ARG A 157 5.58 -3.97 -13.05
CA ARG A 157 5.00 -2.77 -13.68
C ARG A 157 6.08 -2.08 -14.52
N ASP A 158 5.76 -1.72 -15.77
CA ASP A 158 6.65 -0.99 -16.68
C ASP A 158 8.06 -1.56 -16.85
N GLY A 159 8.19 -2.87 -16.67
CA GLY A 159 9.47 -3.59 -16.77
C GLY A 159 10.26 -3.65 -15.46
N VAL A 160 9.77 -3.03 -14.38
CA VAL A 160 10.35 -3.09 -13.04
C VAL A 160 9.66 -4.19 -12.22
N LYS A 161 10.44 -5.02 -11.55
CA LYS A 161 9.95 -6.05 -10.62
C LYS A 161 10.00 -5.50 -9.20
N ILE A 162 8.84 -5.39 -8.58
CA ILE A 162 8.66 -4.83 -7.25
C ILE A 162 8.33 -5.98 -6.32
N GLY A 163 9.08 -6.11 -5.24
CA GLY A 163 8.82 -7.06 -4.16
C GLY A 163 8.12 -6.38 -3.00
N PHE A 164 7.11 -7.03 -2.45
CA PHE A 164 6.42 -6.60 -1.25
C PHE A 164 6.52 -7.68 -0.19
N PHE A 165 6.94 -7.30 1.01
CA PHE A 165 6.76 -8.05 2.23
C PHE A 165 5.95 -7.19 3.20
N ALA A 166 5.40 -7.78 4.27
CA ALA A 166 4.57 -7.01 5.17
C ALA A 166 4.79 -7.41 6.63
N LEU A 167 4.65 -6.42 7.51
CA LEU A 167 4.82 -6.59 8.96
C LEU A 167 3.57 -6.11 9.68
N ALA A 168 3.14 -6.89 10.66
CA ALA A 168 2.00 -6.62 11.51
C ALA A 168 2.41 -6.57 13.00
N PRO A 169 1.64 -5.89 13.88
CA PRO A 169 2.01 -5.70 15.27
C PRO A 169 1.88 -7.00 16.08
N GLN A 170 2.50 -7.01 17.26
CA GLN A 170 2.30 -8.10 18.21
C GLN A 170 0.83 -8.14 18.66
N MET A 171 0.19 -9.30 18.54
CA MET A 171 -1.23 -9.47 18.88
C MET A 171 -1.48 -9.46 20.39
N LYS A 172 -0.53 -9.94 21.19
CA LYS A 172 -0.66 -10.04 22.64
C LYS A 172 -0.93 -8.70 23.30
N GLY A 173 -2.08 -8.58 23.97
CA GLY A 173 -2.51 -7.33 24.62
C GLY A 173 -3.18 -6.32 23.69
N LEU A 174 -3.19 -6.58 22.37
CA LEU A 174 -3.81 -5.74 21.35
C LEU A 174 -5.05 -6.41 20.74
N VAL A 175 -5.00 -7.72 20.52
CA VAL A 175 -6.08 -8.55 19.99
C VAL A 175 -6.58 -9.49 21.08
N PHE A 176 -7.88 -9.79 21.09
CA PHE A 176 -8.42 -10.80 21.99
C PHE A 176 -7.83 -12.18 21.65
N ASP A 177 -7.24 -12.86 22.65
CA ASP A 177 -6.46 -14.08 22.42
C ASP A 177 -7.25 -15.16 21.63
N GLY A 178 -8.56 -15.32 21.89
CA GLY A 178 -9.41 -16.26 21.17
C GLY A 178 -9.62 -15.92 19.68
N ASN A 179 -9.38 -14.69 19.29
CA ASN A 179 -9.53 -14.25 17.89
C ASN A 179 -8.27 -14.46 17.04
N CYS A 180 -7.14 -14.83 17.67
CA CYS A 180 -5.86 -15.05 16.98
C CYS A 180 -5.22 -16.40 17.38
N GLU A 181 -5.97 -17.32 17.95
CA GLU A 181 -5.49 -18.62 18.40
C GLU A 181 -4.85 -19.41 17.25
N GLY A 182 -3.66 -19.94 17.50
CA GLY A 182 -2.90 -20.75 16.53
C GLY A 182 -1.98 -19.93 15.62
N ILE A 183 -2.07 -18.60 15.59
CA ILE A 183 -1.11 -17.78 14.86
C ILE A 183 0.15 -17.56 15.70
N VAL A 184 1.32 -17.83 15.11
CA VAL A 184 2.61 -17.56 15.75
C VAL A 184 3.17 -16.23 15.27
N TYR A 185 3.45 -15.33 16.23
CA TYR A 185 4.11 -14.06 15.96
C TYR A 185 5.63 -14.29 15.85
N LEU A 186 6.20 -13.85 14.74
CA LEU A 186 7.64 -13.91 14.47
C LEU A 186 8.26 -12.54 14.69
N ASP A 187 9.55 -12.51 15.06
CA ASP A 187 10.27 -11.22 15.21
C ASP A 187 10.23 -10.42 13.91
N PRO A 188 9.77 -9.16 13.94
CA PRO A 188 9.61 -8.37 12.72
C PRO A 188 10.93 -8.07 12.02
N ALA A 189 12.03 -7.79 12.74
CA ALA A 189 13.29 -7.42 12.10
C ALA A 189 13.96 -8.65 11.45
N GLU A 190 14.00 -9.80 12.13
CA GLU A 190 14.52 -11.05 11.56
C GLU A 190 13.71 -11.47 10.35
N THR A 191 12.39 -11.36 10.46
CA THR A 191 11.46 -11.68 9.37
C THR A 191 11.63 -10.73 8.20
N ALA A 192 11.73 -9.42 8.45
CA ALA A 192 11.96 -8.42 7.41
C ALA A 192 13.25 -8.72 6.64
N GLN A 193 14.38 -8.92 7.34
CA GLN A 193 15.66 -9.22 6.66
C GLN A 193 15.59 -10.49 5.82
N LYS A 194 14.96 -11.55 6.35
CA LYS A 194 14.76 -12.80 5.60
C LYS A 194 14.03 -12.56 4.26
N TYR A 195 12.92 -11.82 4.28
CA TYR A 195 12.14 -11.62 3.06
C TYR A 195 12.75 -10.57 2.14
N ILE A 196 13.44 -9.57 2.66
CA ILE A 196 14.27 -8.66 1.86
C ILE A 196 15.31 -9.46 1.08
N ASP A 197 16.02 -10.37 1.74
CA ASP A 197 17.05 -11.21 1.10
C ASP A 197 16.46 -12.13 0.02
N ILE A 198 15.30 -12.73 0.27
CA ILE A 198 14.58 -13.51 -0.74
C ILE A 198 14.21 -12.63 -1.94
N LEU A 199 13.59 -11.48 -1.70
CA LEU A 199 13.14 -10.57 -2.76
C LEU A 199 14.31 -10.02 -3.58
N ARG A 200 15.44 -9.68 -2.95
CA ARG A 200 16.64 -9.18 -3.62
C ARG A 200 17.41 -10.28 -4.34
N ASN A 201 17.68 -11.40 -3.64
CA ASN A 201 18.67 -12.38 -4.09
C ASN A 201 18.07 -13.53 -4.89
N GLN A 202 16.84 -13.95 -4.59
CA GLN A 202 16.16 -15.05 -5.29
C GLN A 202 15.18 -14.51 -6.33
N GLU A 203 14.29 -13.61 -5.93
CA GLU A 203 13.29 -13.02 -6.80
C GLU A 203 13.85 -11.95 -7.74
N LYS A 204 15.04 -11.40 -7.44
CA LYS A 204 15.70 -10.35 -8.23
C LYS A 204 14.82 -9.11 -8.43
N CYS A 205 14.17 -8.67 -7.35
CA CYS A 205 13.35 -7.46 -7.37
C CYS A 205 14.24 -6.22 -7.48
N ASP A 206 13.82 -5.30 -8.36
CA ASP A 206 14.47 -4.01 -8.54
C ASP A 206 14.19 -3.09 -7.36
N ILE A 207 12.95 -3.16 -6.81
CA ILE A 207 12.46 -2.37 -5.69
C ILE A 207 11.87 -3.32 -4.65
N VAL A 208 12.17 -3.09 -3.36
CA VAL A 208 11.60 -3.85 -2.23
C VAL A 208 10.89 -2.89 -1.29
N ILE A 209 9.61 -3.12 -1.08
CA ILE A 209 8.70 -2.28 -0.29
C ILE A 209 8.14 -3.08 0.87
N CYS A 210 8.16 -2.49 2.07
CA CYS A 210 7.44 -3.01 3.22
C CYS A 210 6.03 -2.40 3.28
N ILE A 211 5.01 -3.25 3.42
CA ILE A 211 3.67 -2.83 3.81
C ILE A 211 3.58 -3.07 5.32
N SER A 212 3.57 -2.02 6.12
CA SER A 212 3.71 -2.15 7.58
C SER A 212 2.46 -1.70 8.33
N HIS A 213 2.11 -2.47 9.36
CA HIS A 213 1.15 -2.05 10.38
C HIS A 213 1.78 -2.00 11.77
N LEU A 214 3.11 -1.79 11.85
CA LEU A 214 3.82 -1.70 13.14
C LEU A 214 3.61 -0.37 13.85
N GLY A 215 3.42 0.72 13.09
CA GLY A 215 3.25 2.05 13.64
C GLY A 215 4.49 2.93 13.55
N TRP A 216 4.38 4.13 14.08
CA TRP A 216 5.41 5.15 14.10
C TRP A 216 5.44 5.90 15.42
N GLY A 217 6.63 6.04 16.04
CA GLY A 217 6.82 6.78 17.30
C GLY A 217 6.38 6.03 18.55
N ILE A 218 6.33 4.70 18.50
CA ILE A 218 6.03 3.80 19.64
C ILE A 218 7.23 2.88 19.93
N GLU A 219 7.15 2.04 20.97
CA GLU A 219 8.29 1.24 21.47
C GLU A 219 8.90 0.32 20.40
N TYR A 220 8.07 -0.35 19.60
CA TYR A 220 8.50 -1.14 18.46
C TYR A 220 7.70 -0.71 17.24
N ASP A 221 8.35 0.00 16.35
CA ASP A 221 7.75 0.66 15.20
C ASP A 221 8.57 0.44 13.92
N ASP A 222 8.16 1.14 12.86
CA ASP A 222 8.83 1.08 11.56
C ASP A 222 10.31 1.53 11.64
N ALA A 223 10.62 2.54 12.43
CA ALA A 223 11.99 3.00 12.59
C ALA A 223 12.87 1.92 13.26
N LYS A 224 12.28 1.15 14.18
CA LYS A 224 13.00 0.09 14.89
C LYS A 224 13.43 -1.05 13.96
N PHE A 225 12.51 -1.60 13.15
CA PHE A 225 12.89 -2.69 12.24
C PHE A 225 13.82 -2.19 11.13
N ILE A 226 13.60 -0.97 10.60
CA ILE A 226 14.47 -0.37 9.57
C ILE A 226 15.91 -0.28 10.08
N GLY A 227 16.12 0.25 11.29
CA GLY A 227 17.44 0.37 11.89
C GLY A 227 18.18 -0.95 12.13
N LEU A 228 17.46 -2.07 12.11
CA LEU A 228 18.00 -3.43 12.28
C LEU A 228 18.20 -4.19 10.97
N THR A 229 17.73 -3.67 9.84
CA THR A 229 17.72 -4.34 8.54
C THR A 229 18.43 -3.53 7.46
N GLU A 230 18.61 -4.11 6.27
CA GLU A 230 19.12 -3.44 5.08
C GLU A 230 18.41 -3.93 3.82
N GLY A 231 18.39 -3.10 2.78
CA GLY A 231 17.89 -3.52 1.47
C GLY A 231 16.41 -3.25 1.22
N CYS A 232 15.67 -2.68 2.16
CA CYS A 232 14.36 -2.08 1.91
C CYS A 232 14.52 -0.71 1.20
N ASP A 233 13.55 -0.31 0.38
CA ASP A 233 13.59 0.96 -0.35
C ASP A 233 12.50 1.93 0.11
N LEU A 234 11.39 1.44 0.66
CA LEU A 234 10.24 2.23 1.07
C LEU A 234 9.42 1.46 2.09
N VAL A 235 8.85 2.15 3.06
CA VAL A 235 7.87 1.62 4.01
C VAL A 235 6.56 2.38 3.89
N LEU A 236 5.48 1.64 3.70
CA LEU A 236 4.10 2.13 3.72
C LEU A 236 3.50 1.73 5.07
N GLY A 237 3.38 2.68 5.99
CA GLY A 237 3.04 2.44 7.40
C GLY A 237 1.56 2.57 7.73
N GLY A 238 1.17 2.19 8.95
CA GLY A 238 -0.18 2.26 9.51
C GLY A 238 -0.17 2.22 11.04
N HIS A 239 -1.28 1.84 11.66
CA HIS A 239 -1.47 1.53 13.08
C HIS A 239 -1.58 2.74 14.02
N THR A 240 -0.60 3.62 14.02
CA THR A 240 -0.56 4.77 14.97
C THR A 240 -1.36 5.98 14.48
N HIS A 241 -2.01 5.88 13.33
CA HIS A 241 -2.79 6.96 12.72
C HIS A 241 -1.98 8.25 12.51
N THR A 242 -0.66 8.12 12.36
CA THR A 242 0.22 9.27 12.15
C THR A 242 -0.04 9.86 10.77
N TYR A 243 -0.26 11.16 10.70
CA TYR A 243 -0.37 11.87 9.43
C TYR A 243 0.99 12.49 9.08
N MET A 244 1.59 12.01 8.01
CA MET A 244 2.85 12.48 7.47
C MET A 244 2.57 13.29 6.20
N PRO A 245 2.46 14.62 6.29
CA PRO A 245 2.24 15.46 5.09
C PRO A 245 3.43 15.43 4.14
N VAL A 246 4.58 15.02 4.63
CA VAL A 246 5.82 14.72 3.91
C VAL A 246 6.37 13.43 4.49
N MET A 247 6.90 12.55 3.64
CA MET A 247 7.53 11.31 4.10
C MET A 247 8.62 11.58 5.14
N GLU A 248 8.64 10.78 6.19
CA GLU A 248 9.73 10.72 7.16
C GLU A 248 10.86 9.82 6.63
N TYR A 249 12.05 10.00 7.17
CA TYR A 249 13.23 9.22 6.78
C TYR A 249 13.94 8.70 8.02
N THR A 250 14.31 7.42 8.00
CA THR A 250 15.08 6.80 9.08
C THR A 250 16.23 5.96 8.51
N PRO A 251 17.41 5.95 9.15
CA PRO A 251 18.54 5.18 8.63
C PRO A 251 18.34 3.68 8.83
N ASP A 252 18.64 2.89 7.81
CA ASP A 252 18.82 1.45 7.94
C ASP A 252 20.12 1.11 8.69
N LYS A 253 20.39 -0.18 8.93
CA LYS A 253 21.57 -0.60 9.67
C LYS A 253 22.92 -0.16 9.05
N ASN A 254 22.91 0.24 7.77
CA ASN A 254 24.07 0.76 7.06
C ASN A 254 24.07 2.28 6.86
N GLY A 255 23.07 2.97 7.44
CA GLY A 255 22.93 4.42 7.36
C GLY A 255 22.21 4.95 6.12
N LYS A 256 21.70 4.08 5.23
CA LYS A 256 20.85 4.49 4.10
C LYS A 256 19.53 5.01 4.65
N GLN A 257 19.14 6.21 4.24
CA GLN A 257 17.85 6.80 4.63
C GLN A 257 16.70 6.10 3.89
N ILE A 258 15.81 5.47 4.63
CA ILE A 258 14.64 4.78 4.11
C ILE A 258 13.42 5.67 4.31
N PRO A 259 12.68 6.02 3.24
CA PRO A 259 11.44 6.78 3.34
C PRO A 259 10.33 5.94 3.98
N VAL A 260 9.54 6.59 4.83
CA VAL A 260 8.34 6.05 5.49
C VAL A 260 7.19 6.99 5.25
N ASP A 261 6.02 6.47 4.91
CA ASP A 261 4.78 7.23 4.71
C ASP A 261 3.64 6.63 5.53
N GLN A 262 2.83 7.49 6.17
CA GLN A 262 1.60 7.11 6.86
C GLN A 262 0.56 8.22 6.72
N ASN A 263 -0.71 7.87 6.46
CA ASN A 263 -1.74 8.81 5.97
C ASN A 263 -2.85 9.10 6.98
N GLY A 264 -2.53 9.11 8.28
CA GLY A 264 -3.53 9.32 9.33
C GLY A 264 -4.50 8.14 9.37
N LYS A 265 -5.79 8.42 9.47
CA LYS A 265 -6.86 7.42 9.50
C LYS A 265 -8.10 7.83 8.73
N HIS A 266 -9.07 6.91 8.65
CA HIS A 266 -10.38 7.10 8.00
C HIS A 266 -10.30 7.33 6.48
N GLY A 267 -9.13 7.14 5.86
CA GLY A 267 -8.94 7.37 4.43
C GLY A 267 -9.31 8.79 4.00
N VAL A 268 -9.10 9.78 4.89
CA VAL A 268 -9.25 11.21 4.59
C VAL A 268 -8.12 11.65 3.68
N PHE A 269 -6.92 11.13 3.95
CA PHE A 269 -5.74 11.32 3.13
C PHE A 269 -5.37 10.01 2.43
N VAL A 270 -4.77 10.12 1.26
CA VAL A 270 -4.22 9.01 0.48
C VAL A 270 -2.83 9.44 0.06
N GLY A 271 -1.83 8.66 0.44
CA GLY A 271 -0.45 8.90 0.04
C GLY A 271 -0.30 8.72 -1.47
N LYS A 272 0.48 9.60 -2.09
CA LYS A 272 0.88 9.46 -3.50
C LYS A 272 2.39 9.55 -3.60
N ILE A 273 3.01 8.43 -3.89
CA ILE A 273 4.46 8.29 -4.01
C ILE A 273 4.79 8.12 -5.49
N VAL A 274 5.74 8.90 -5.99
CA VAL A 274 6.20 8.84 -7.37
C VAL A 274 7.67 8.43 -7.36
N LEU A 275 7.96 7.24 -7.89
CA LEU A 275 9.30 6.72 -8.02
C LEU A 275 9.78 6.92 -9.46
N ASP A 276 10.88 7.65 -9.63
CA ASP A 276 11.56 7.78 -10.92
C ASP A 276 12.31 6.46 -11.20
N LEU A 277 11.88 5.77 -12.25
CA LEU A 277 12.53 4.53 -12.69
C LEU A 277 13.73 4.91 -13.55
N ALA A 278 14.94 4.80 -12.99
CA ALA A 278 16.16 4.90 -13.78
C ALA A 278 16.21 3.77 -14.81
N LYS A 279 16.74 4.09 -16.01
CA LYS A 279 17.04 3.10 -17.05
C LYS A 279 18.30 2.34 -16.71
#